data_77e0238b380149bf305487b33d847067
#
_entry.id   77e0238b380149bf305487b33d847067
#
_cell.length_a   1.000
_cell.length_b   1.000
_cell.length_c   1.000
_cell.angle_alpha   90.00
_cell.angle_beta   90.00
_cell.angle_gamma   90.00
#
_symmetry.space_group_name_H-M   'P 1'
#
loop_
_entity.id
_entity.type
_entity.pdbx_description
1 polymer ?
#
loop_
_entity_poly.entity_id
_entity_poly.type
_entity_poly.pdbx_seq_one_letter_code
_entity_poly.pdbx_strand_id
1 'polypeptide(L)'
;MVVKKIAIFGATGRTGLATLAQAVQAGYEVTVLVRDASKLPSDGPPPAQVVVGDVLKAADVDRTVAGQDAVIILLGTGSDLSPTTVMSEGTRNIVAAMKAHGVDKVVACTSAFLLWDPTQIPARLQAVTDDHIRMHKLLLESGLHYVAVMPPHIAGDQPLTGAYNVTVDGRGPFRVISKHDLGHLMLRCLTTTEYDGHSIYPSHQYT
;
A
#
# COMPACT_ATOMS: atom_id res chain seq x y z
N MET A 1 11.30 -13.17 11.79
CA MET A 1 11.11 -13.95 10.54
C MET A 1 11.59 -13.11 9.37
N VAL A 2 12.32 -13.72 8.46
CA VAL A 2 12.74 -13.04 7.24
C VAL A 2 11.61 -13.13 6.21
N VAL A 3 11.14 -11.98 5.72
CA VAL A 3 10.11 -11.92 4.68
C VAL A 3 10.74 -12.23 3.33
N LYS A 4 10.19 -13.20 2.61
CA LYS A 4 10.64 -13.60 1.27
C LYS A 4 9.50 -13.56 0.26
N LYS A 5 8.31 -13.99 0.65
CA LYS A 5 7.13 -14.08 -0.20
C LYS A 5 6.15 -12.99 0.19
N ILE A 6 5.78 -12.16 -0.76
CA ILE A 6 4.86 -11.04 -0.51
C ILE A 6 3.74 -11.00 -1.54
N ALA A 7 2.55 -10.61 -1.10
CA ALA A 7 1.46 -10.26 -1.99
C ALA A 7 1.38 -8.74 -2.10
N ILE A 8 1.20 -8.22 -3.32
CA ILE A 8 0.97 -6.79 -3.56
C ILE A 8 -0.42 -6.61 -4.18
N PHE A 9 -1.26 -5.87 -3.49
CA PHE A 9 -2.57 -5.44 -3.97
C PHE A 9 -2.47 -4.01 -4.50
N GLY A 10 -3.00 -3.75 -5.68
CA GLY A 10 -2.87 -2.46 -6.33
C GLY A 10 -1.57 -2.32 -7.13
N ALA A 11 -1.00 -3.43 -7.59
CA ALA A 11 0.29 -3.47 -8.28
C ALA A 11 0.32 -2.76 -9.62
N THR A 12 -0.83 -2.52 -10.25
CA THR A 12 -0.90 -1.87 -11.58
C THR A 12 -1.11 -0.36 -11.50
N GLY A 13 -1.28 0.20 -10.32
CA GLY A 13 -1.32 1.63 -10.11
C GLY A 13 0.08 2.26 -10.25
N ARG A 14 0.13 3.59 -10.20
CA ARG A 14 1.37 4.34 -10.38
C ARG A 14 2.43 3.97 -9.35
N THR A 15 2.09 4.02 -8.08
CA THR A 15 2.98 3.59 -6.98
C THR A 15 3.15 2.07 -6.97
N GLY A 16 2.09 1.33 -7.31
CA GLY A 16 2.10 -0.13 -7.36
C GLY A 16 3.13 -0.67 -8.34
N LEU A 17 3.21 -0.12 -9.54
CA LEU A 17 4.20 -0.53 -10.55
C LEU A 17 5.62 -0.23 -10.08
N ALA A 18 5.85 0.93 -9.47
CA ALA A 18 7.17 1.30 -8.94
C ALA A 18 7.59 0.35 -7.79
N THR A 19 6.64 0.01 -6.92
CA THR A 19 6.89 -0.92 -5.81
C THR A 19 7.15 -2.34 -6.31
N LEU A 20 6.35 -2.81 -7.28
CA LEU A 20 6.53 -4.12 -7.88
C LEU A 20 7.93 -4.29 -8.48
N ALA A 21 8.38 -3.31 -9.28
CA ALA A 21 9.70 -3.36 -9.89
C ALA A 21 10.81 -3.45 -8.85
N GLN A 22 10.74 -2.64 -7.81
CA GLN A 22 11.74 -2.67 -6.73
C GLN A 22 11.69 -3.98 -5.95
N ALA A 23 10.50 -4.52 -5.69
CA ALA A 23 10.34 -5.78 -4.95
C ALA A 23 10.96 -6.95 -5.69
N VAL A 24 10.68 -7.07 -6.98
CA VAL A 24 11.27 -8.13 -7.81
C VAL A 24 12.77 -8.00 -7.88
N GLN A 25 13.27 -6.78 -8.09
CA GLN A 25 14.71 -6.51 -8.15
C GLN A 25 15.40 -6.81 -6.82
N ALA A 26 14.73 -6.58 -5.70
CA ALA A 26 15.27 -6.89 -4.37
C ALA A 26 15.27 -8.38 -4.02
N GLY A 27 14.71 -9.22 -4.89
CA GLY A 27 14.71 -10.67 -4.71
C GLY A 27 13.49 -11.23 -4.00
N TYR A 28 12.44 -10.43 -3.77
CA TYR A 28 11.19 -10.94 -3.22
C TYR A 28 10.49 -11.83 -4.23
N GLU A 29 9.86 -12.88 -3.74
CA GLU A 29 8.95 -13.71 -4.51
C GLU A 29 7.57 -13.06 -4.43
N VAL A 30 7.19 -12.32 -5.49
CA VAL A 30 6.03 -11.44 -5.49
C VAL A 30 4.83 -12.11 -6.16
N THR A 31 3.70 -12.14 -5.46
CA THR A 31 2.39 -12.49 -6.00
C THR A 31 1.56 -11.21 -6.12
N VAL A 32 0.92 -11.01 -7.25
CA VAL A 32 0.01 -9.86 -7.47
C VAL A 32 -1.40 -10.34 -7.77
N LEU A 33 -2.38 -9.57 -7.31
CA LEU A 33 -3.79 -9.71 -7.73
C LEU A 33 -4.11 -8.58 -8.69
N VAL A 34 -4.51 -8.91 -9.90
CA VAL A 34 -4.84 -7.92 -10.93
C VAL A 34 -6.14 -8.29 -11.63
N ARG A 35 -6.94 -7.29 -11.98
CA ARG A 35 -8.16 -7.51 -12.77
C ARG A 35 -7.84 -7.81 -14.23
N ASP A 36 -6.76 -7.22 -14.73
CA ASP A 36 -6.32 -7.32 -16.12
C ASP A 36 -4.80 -7.47 -16.17
N ALA A 37 -4.33 -8.66 -16.50
CA ALA A 37 -2.90 -8.96 -16.55
C ALA A 37 -2.16 -8.16 -17.64
N SER A 38 -2.86 -7.66 -18.67
CA SER A 38 -2.25 -6.84 -19.71
C SER A 38 -1.74 -5.49 -19.20
N LYS A 39 -2.16 -5.06 -18.01
CA LYS A 39 -1.70 -3.83 -17.39
C LYS A 39 -0.36 -3.98 -16.67
N LEU A 40 0.14 -5.19 -16.53
CA LEU A 40 1.50 -5.43 -16.05
C LEU A 40 2.50 -5.17 -17.18
N PRO A 41 3.68 -4.60 -16.86
CA PRO A 41 4.70 -4.35 -17.89
C PRO A 41 5.17 -5.65 -18.52
N SER A 42 5.37 -5.62 -19.85
CA SER A 42 5.96 -6.72 -20.60
C SER A 42 7.48 -6.70 -20.57
N ASP A 43 8.08 -5.57 -20.22
CA ASP A 43 9.51 -5.38 -20.05
C ASP A 43 9.88 -5.45 -18.56
N GLY A 44 11.12 -5.84 -18.31
CA GLY A 44 11.62 -6.03 -16.94
C GLY A 44 11.24 -7.36 -16.32
N PRO A 45 11.73 -7.63 -15.10
CA PRO A 45 11.50 -8.91 -14.44
C PRO A 45 10.02 -9.03 -14.00
N PRO A 46 9.35 -10.16 -14.33
CA PRO A 46 7.95 -10.35 -13.97
C PRO A 46 7.80 -10.74 -12.48
N PRO A 47 6.60 -10.57 -11.89
CA PRO A 47 6.30 -11.17 -10.60
C PRO A 47 6.35 -12.69 -10.69
N ALA A 48 6.56 -13.34 -9.54
CA ALA A 48 6.61 -14.80 -9.47
C ALA A 48 5.24 -15.43 -9.77
N GLN A 49 4.15 -14.77 -9.39
CA GLN A 49 2.80 -15.28 -9.61
C GLN A 49 1.83 -14.14 -9.87
N VAL A 50 0.97 -14.32 -10.86
CA VAL A 50 -0.12 -13.40 -11.20
C VAL A 50 -1.44 -14.12 -10.95
N VAL A 51 -2.26 -13.58 -10.05
CA VAL A 51 -3.63 -14.02 -9.84
C VAL A 51 -4.55 -13.01 -10.54
N VAL A 52 -5.35 -13.49 -11.48
CA VAL A 52 -6.35 -12.65 -12.15
C VAL A 52 -7.65 -12.75 -11.35
N GLY A 53 -8.13 -11.61 -10.86
CA GLY A 53 -9.31 -11.56 -10.02
C GLY A 53 -9.60 -10.15 -9.49
N ASP A 54 -10.46 -10.08 -8.50
CA ASP A 54 -10.99 -8.84 -7.96
C ASP A 54 -10.80 -8.81 -6.43
N VAL A 55 -10.25 -7.70 -5.92
CA VAL A 55 -10.06 -7.51 -4.47
C VAL A 55 -11.39 -7.51 -3.69
N LEU A 56 -12.51 -7.25 -4.37
CA LEU A 56 -13.85 -7.31 -3.79
C LEU A 56 -14.40 -8.74 -3.69
N LYS A 57 -13.71 -9.72 -4.27
CA LYS A 57 -14.08 -11.12 -4.18
C LYS A 57 -13.18 -11.83 -3.16
N ALA A 58 -13.76 -12.25 -2.05
CA ALA A 58 -13.01 -12.87 -0.96
C ALA A 58 -12.19 -14.09 -1.41
N ALA A 59 -12.72 -14.91 -2.31
CA ALA A 59 -12.01 -16.09 -2.82
C ALA A 59 -10.75 -15.72 -3.61
N ASP A 60 -10.79 -14.66 -4.39
CA ASP A 60 -9.63 -14.19 -5.16
C ASP A 60 -8.54 -13.65 -4.24
N VAL A 61 -8.93 -12.91 -3.21
CA VAL A 61 -8.01 -12.39 -2.19
C VAL A 61 -7.39 -13.55 -1.40
N ASP A 62 -8.19 -14.52 -1.03
CA ASP A 62 -7.73 -15.70 -0.28
C ASP A 62 -6.62 -16.44 -1.04
N ARG A 63 -6.81 -16.68 -2.34
CA ARG A 63 -5.79 -17.34 -3.18
C ARG A 63 -4.50 -16.52 -3.29
N THR A 64 -4.62 -15.20 -3.25
CA THR A 64 -3.47 -14.30 -3.36
C THR A 64 -2.65 -14.27 -2.07
N VAL A 65 -3.32 -14.29 -0.92
CA VAL A 65 -2.68 -14.19 0.40
C VAL A 65 -2.10 -15.53 0.87
N ALA A 66 -2.67 -16.66 0.44
CA ALA A 66 -2.24 -17.98 0.88
C ALA A 66 -0.74 -18.19 0.67
N GLY A 67 -0.02 -18.59 1.72
CA GLY A 67 1.41 -18.92 1.65
C GLY A 67 2.35 -17.72 1.63
N GLN A 68 1.85 -16.51 1.80
CA GLN A 68 2.69 -15.31 1.85
C GLN A 68 3.28 -15.08 3.25
N ASP A 69 4.42 -14.38 3.30
CA ASP A 69 5.03 -13.95 4.55
C ASP A 69 4.50 -12.57 4.99
N ALA A 70 4.14 -11.73 4.04
CA ALA A 70 3.62 -10.39 4.30
C ALA A 70 2.77 -9.90 3.13
N VAL A 71 2.01 -8.81 3.38
CA VAL A 71 1.13 -8.20 2.39
C VAL A 71 1.43 -6.71 2.30
N ILE A 72 1.45 -6.20 1.06
CA ILE A 72 1.50 -4.76 0.77
C ILE A 72 0.19 -4.36 0.10
N ILE A 73 -0.44 -3.30 0.62
CA ILE A 73 -1.69 -2.76 0.07
C ILE A 73 -1.43 -1.37 -0.52
N LEU A 74 -1.62 -1.28 -1.84
CA LEU A 74 -1.48 -0.04 -2.61
C LEU A 74 -2.76 0.23 -3.43
N LEU A 75 -3.90 -0.14 -2.87
CA LEU A 75 -5.19 0.10 -3.50
C LEU A 75 -5.46 1.60 -3.62
N GLY A 76 -6.06 1.99 -4.74
CA GLY A 76 -6.43 3.36 -4.99
C GLY A 76 -7.51 3.44 -6.05
N THR A 77 -8.00 4.63 -6.30
CA THR A 77 -9.07 4.90 -7.27
C THR A 77 -8.56 5.66 -8.50
N GLY A 78 -7.26 5.89 -8.60
CA GLY A 78 -6.67 6.70 -9.66
C GLY A 78 -7.19 8.14 -9.61
N SER A 79 -7.70 8.64 -10.72
CA SER A 79 -8.29 9.97 -10.81
C SER A 79 -9.79 10.00 -10.49
N ASP A 80 -10.41 8.86 -10.21
CA ASP A 80 -11.83 8.78 -9.86
C ASP A 80 -12.01 9.16 -8.39
N LEU A 81 -12.64 10.31 -8.15
CA LEU A 81 -12.89 10.86 -6.82
C LEU A 81 -14.32 10.61 -6.32
N SER A 82 -15.11 9.80 -7.03
CA SER A 82 -16.46 9.44 -6.63
C SER A 82 -16.47 8.68 -5.29
N PRO A 83 -17.60 8.69 -4.57
CA PRO A 83 -17.77 7.85 -3.40
C PRO A 83 -17.44 6.38 -3.71
N THR A 84 -16.68 5.75 -2.82
CA THR A 84 -16.17 4.40 -3.05
C THR A 84 -16.07 3.63 -1.74
N THR A 85 -16.09 2.31 -1.82
CA THR A 85 -15.77 1.41 -0.71
C THR A 85 -14.71 0.38 -1.12
N VAL A 86 -14.10 0.56 -2.29
CA VAL A 86 -13.16 -0.43 -2.85
C VAL A 86 -11.97 -0.65 -1.93
N MET A 87 -11.39 0.43 -1.40
CA MET A 87 -10.19 0.31 -0.54
C MET A 87 -10.54 -0.33 0.79
N SER A 88 -11.63 0.09 1.42
CA SER A 88 -12.05 -0.48 2.71
C SER A 88 -12.55 -1.91 2.57
N GLU A 89 -13.40 -2.22 1.61
CA GLU A 89 -13.91 -3.59 1.41
C GLU A 89 -12.79 -4.52 0.93
N GLY A 90 -11.90 -4.06 0.07
CA GLY A 90 -10.71 -4.81 -0.32
C GLY A 90 -9.83 -5.12 0.89
N THR A 91 -9.61 -4.15 1.74
CA THR A 91 -8.83 -4.34 2.98
C THR A 91 -9.52 -5.31 3.93
N ARG A 92 -10.85 -5.25 4.04
CA ARG A 92 -11.61 -6.22 4.85
C ARG A 92 -11.35 -7.65 4.39
N ASN A 93 -11.41 -7.89 3.09
CA ASN A 93 -11.13 -9.22 2.51
C ASN A 93 -9.68 -9.63 2.76
N ILE A 94 -8.73 -8.70 2.62
CA ILE A 94 -7.30 -8.97 2.85
C ILE A 94 -7.04 -9.33 4.31
N VAL A 95 -7.58 -8.58 5.26
CA VAL A 95 -7.41 -8.85 6.69
C VAL A 95 -8.00 -10.23 7.05
N ALA A 96 -9.19 -10.55 6.54
CA ALA A 96 -9.81 -11.86 6.78
C ALA A 96 -8.94 -13.01 6.22
N ALA A 97 -8.43 -12.86 5.00
CA ALA A 97 -7.55 -13.87 4.39
C ALA A 97 -6.24 -14.01 5.15
N MET A 98 -5.64 -12.90 5.59
CA MET A 98 -4.42 -12.93 6.38
C MET A 98 -4.60 -13.71 7.68
N LYS A 99 -5.69 -13.47 8.37
CA LYS A 99 -6.01 -14.20 9.61
C LYS A 99 -6.22 -15.69 9.33
N ALA A 100 -6.91 -16.03 8.25
CA ALA A 100 -7.18 -17.42 7.89
C ALA A 100 -5.89 -18.19 7.56
N HIS A 101 -4.90 -17.53 6.98
CA HIS A 101 -3.64 -18.14 6.55
C HIS A 101 -2.46 -17.88 7.50
N GLY A 102 -2.68 -17.24 8.64
CA GLY A 102 -1.62 -16.97 9.61
C GLY A 102 -0.57 -15.97 9.12
N VAL A 103 -0.93 -15.07 8.21
CA VAL A 103 -0.08 -14.00 7.73
C VAL A 103 -0.37 -12.76 8.57
N ASP A 104 0.61 -12.23 9.29
CA ASP A 104 0.37 -11.19 10.29
C ASP A 104 1.00 -9.83 9.99
N LYS A 105 1.87 -9.71 8.99
CA LYS A 105 2.52 -8.44 8.63
C LYS A 105 1.87 -7.82 7.40
N VAL A 106 1.35 -6.60 7.57
CA VAL A 106 0.76 -5.82 6.48
C VAL A 106 1.25 -4.39 6.48
N VAL A 107 1.69 -3.92 5.31
CA VAL A 107 2.07 -2.53 5.07
C VAL A 107 1.05 -1.95 4.11
N ALA A 108 0.28 -0.97 4.57
CA ALA A 108 -0.84 -0.43 3.81
C ALA A 108 -0.68 1.07 3.59
N CYS A 109 -0.90 1.50 2.36
CA CYS A 109 -0.89 2.90 1.98
C CYS A 109 -2.30 3.48 2.08
N THR A 110 -2.45 4.53 2.87
CA THR A 110 -3.67 5.32 2.96
C THR A 110 -3.41 6.74 2.45
N SER A 111 -3.57 7.75 3.29
CA SER A 111 -3.42 9.14 2.87
C SER A 111 -3.04 10.04 4.04
N ALA A 112 -2.21 11.04 3.78
CA ALA A 112 -1.88 12.08 4.75
C ALA A 112 -3.11 12.89 5.20
N PHE A 113 -4.20 12.87 4.45
CA PHE A 113 -5.43 13.54 4.88
C PHE A 113 -6.01 12.98 6.17
N LEU A 114 -5.67 11.76 6.54
CA LEU A 114 -6.04 11.18 7.83
C LEU A 114 -5.34 11.87 9.02
N LEU A 115 -4.27 12.61 8.76
CA LEU A 115 -3.51 13.39 9.74
C LEU A 115 -3.90 14.87 9.76
N TRP A 116 -4.80 15.29 8.85
CA TRP A 116 -5.26 16.68 8.76
C TRP A 116 -6.45 16.92 9.68
N ASP A 117 -6.63 18.20 10.06
CA ASP A 117 -7.91 18.65 10.60
C ASP A 117 -9.00 18.33 9.57
N PRO A 118 -10.06 17.59 9.95
CA PRO A 118 -11.13 17.22 9.02
C PRO A 118 -11.75 18.40 8.29
N THR A 119 -11.78 19.58 8.91
CA THR A 119 -12.33 20.80 8.30
C THR A 119 -11.45 21.37 7.20
N GLN A 120 -10.20 20.93 7.09
CA GLN A 120 -9.23 21.41 6.11
C GLN A 120 -9.14 20.49 4.87
N ILE A 121 -9.85 19.37 4.87
CA ILE A 121 -9.83 18.44 3.73
C ILE A 121 -10.64 19.05 2.58
N PRO A 122 -10.05 19.16 1.36
CA PRO A 122 -10.79 19.67 0.21
C PRO A 122 -12.05 18.84 -0.06
N ALA A 123 -13.17 19.52 -0.32
CA ALA A 123 -14.47 18.85 -0.52
C ALA A 123 -14.43 17.77 -1.61
N ARG A 124 -13.68 18.00 -2.71
CA ARG A 124 -13.55 17.05 -3.81
C ARG A 124 -12.83 15.75 -3.41
N LEU A 125 -12.07 15.76 -2.32
CA LEU A 125 -11.31 14.61 -1.83
C LEU A 125 -11.99 13.93 -0.64
N GLN A 126 -13.11 14.44 -0.18
CA GLN A 126 -13.77 13.94 1.03
C GLN A 126 -14.22 12.49 0.89
N ALA A 127 -14.83 12.13 -0.24
CA ALA A 127 -15.37 10.78 -0.44
C ALA A 127 -14.26 9.71 -0.42
N VAL A 128 -13.14 9.98 -1.09
CA VAL A 128 -11.99 9.06 -1.08
C VAL A 128 -11.35 9.02 0.31
N THR A 129 -11.25 10.16 0.97
CA THR A 129 -10.72 10.24 2.34
C THR A 129 -11.59 9.45 3.30
N ASP A 130 -12.91 9.52 3.17
CA ASP A 130 -13.83 8.72 3.99
C ASP A 130 -13.55 7.22 3.87
N ASP A 131 -13.24 6.75 2.67
CA ASP A 131 -12.90 5.34 2.48
C ASP A 131 -11.52 4.98 3.05
N HIS A 132 -10.56 5.88 2.96
CA HIS A 132 -9.27 5.70 3.65
C HIS A 132 -9.45 5.65 5.18
N ILE A 133 -10.37 6.44 5.73
CA ILE A 133 -10.68 6.38 7.17
C ILE A 133 -11.24 5.01 7.54
N ARG A 134 -12.18 4.48 6.75
CA ARG A 134 -12.73 3.14 6.96
C ARG A 134 -11.66 2.06 6.87
N MET A 135 -10.78 2.17 5.87
CA MET A 135 -9.65 1.26 5.68
C MET A 135 -8.70 1.28 6.88
N HIS A 136 -8.35 2.48 7.36
CA HIS A 136 -7.47 2.63 8.52
C HIS A 136 -8.08 2.01 9.77
N LYS A 137 -9.39 2.20 9.99
CA LYS A 137 -10.09 1.59 11.11
C LYS A 137 -10.00 0.06 11.08
N LEU A 138 -10.14 -0.53 9.90
CA LEU A 138 -9.99 -1.99 9.73
C LEU A 138 -8.59 -2.46 10.14
N LEU A 139 -7.55 -1.70 9.80
CA LEU A 139 -6.18 -2.03 10.22
C LEU A 139 -6.00 -1.92 11.73
N LEU A 140 -6.52 -0.83 12.33
CA LEU A 140 -6.44 -0.61 13.78
C LEU A 140 -7.12 -1.74 14.57
N GLU A 141 -8.22 -2.27 14.07
CA GLU A 141 -9.02 -3.31 14.72
C GLU A 141 -8.59 -4.72 14.33
N SER A 142 -7.63 -4.87 13.41
CA SER A 142 -7.28 -6.17 12.84
C SER A 142 -6.55 -7.11 13.77
N GLY A 143 -5.81 -6.60 14.73
CA GLY A 143 -4.90 -7.38 15.56
C GLY A 143 -3.62 -7.80 14.82
N LEU A 144 -3.44 -7.35 13.57
CA LEU A 144 -2.25 -7.65 12.78
C LEU A 144 -1.10 -6.68 13.10
N HIS A 145 0.11 -7.08 12.73
CA HIS A 145 1.27 -6.18 12.74
C HIS A 145 1.17 -5.28 11.49
N TYR A 146 0.37 -4.23 11.58
CA TYR A 146 0.17 -3.29 10.48
C TYR A 146 1.11 -2.11 10.56
N VAL A 147 1.45 -1.56 9.39
CA VAL A 147 2.02 -0.23 9.24
C VAL A 147 1.09 0.56 8.32
N ALA A 148 0.60 1.70 8.79
CA ALA A 148 -0.25 2.58 7.98
C ALA A 148 0.61 3.71 7.41
N VAL A 149 0.98 3.60 6.13
CA VAL A 149 1.74 4.64 5.44
C VAL A 149 0.76 5.72 4.97
N MET A 150 0.98 6.94 5.40
CA MET A 150 0.11 8.11 5.13
C MET A 150 0.87 9.16 4.32
N PRO A 151 1.02 8.96 2.99
CA PRO A 151 1.83 9.84 2.18
C PRO A 151 1.15 11.18 1.90
N PRO A 152 1.94 12.26 1.76
CA PRO A 152 1.49 13.51 1.17
C PRO A 152 1.30 13.34 -0.34
N HIS A 153 1.34 14.45 -1.10
CA HIS A 153 1.30 14.38 -2.56
C HIS A 153 2.36 13.43 -3.10
N ILE A 154 1.93 12.47 -3.92
CA ILE A 154 2.81 11.48 -4.54
C ILE A 154 3.23 12.01 -5.91
N ALA A 155 4.52 12.34 -6.07
CA ALA A 155 5.07 12.86 -7.32
C ALA A 155 5.46 11.72 -8.25
N GLY A 156 4.98 11.78 -9.49
CA GLY A 156 5.31 10.78 -10.51
C GLY A 156 6.64 11.03 -11.22
N ASP A 157 7.14 12.26 -11.16
CA ASP A 157 8.29 12.74 -11.91
C ASP A 157 9.57 12.93 -11.08
N GLN A 158 9.52 12.59 -9.78
CA GLN A 158 10.68 12.71 -8.91
C GLN A 158 11.37 11.34 -8.73
N PRO A 159 12.70 11.35 -8.49
CA PRO A 159 13.48 10.11 -8.49
C PRO A 159 13.36 9.30 -7.21
N LEU A 160 13.93 8.10 -7.27
CA LEU A 160 14.24 7.31 -6.09
C LEU A 160 15.50 7.88 -5.43
N THR A 161 15.37 8.34 -4.20
CA THR A 161 16.51 8.90 -3.44
C THR A 161 16.95 8.00 -2.28
N GLY A 162 16.00 7.29 -1.67
CA GLY A 162 16.24 6.55 -0.44
C GLY A 162 16.56 7.44 0.77
N ALA A 163 16.45 8.76 0.62
CA ALA A 163 16.89 9.75 1.60
C ALA A 163 15.74 10.57 2.20
N TYR A 164 14.54 10.08 2.12
CA TYR A 164 13.33 10.74 2.62
C TYR A 164 13.25 10.66 4.16
N ASN A 165 12.50 11.60 4.73
CA ASN A 165 12.17 11.60 6.15
C ASN A 165 10.97 10.71 6.42
N VAL A 166 10.95 10.06 7.58
CA VAL A 166 9.80 9.30 8.08
C VAL A 166 9.40 9.87 9.43
N THR A 167 8.16 10.36 9.54
CA THR A 167 7.60 10.87 10.79
C THR A 167 6.55 9.90 11.32
N VAL A 168 6.69 9.50 12.57
CA VAL A 168 5.79 8.54 13.22
C VAL A 168 4.62 9.27 13.87
N ASP A 169 3.40 8.81 13.60
CA ASP A 169 2.15 9.27 14.21
C ASP A 169 1.89 10.77 14.08
N GLY A 170 2.35 11.36 12.97
CA GLY A 170 2.16 12.79 12.72
C GLY A 170 2.66 13.20 11.36
N ARG A 171 2.49 14.48 11.04
CA ARG A 171 2.93 15.07 9.77
C ARG A 171 4.40 15.43 9.82
N GLY A 172 5.09 15.24 8.71
CA GLY A 172 6.49 15.55 8.58
C GLY A 172 6.75 16.94 7.97
N PRO A 173 8.04 17.26 7.73
CA PRO A 173 8.48 18.62 7.37
C PRO A 173 8.14 19.02 5.93
N PHE A 174 7.97 18.05 5.02
CA PHE A 174 7.73 18.35 3.61
C PHE A 174 6.36 17.83 3.17
N ARG A 175 5.91 18.20 1.97
CA ARG A 175 4.55 17.92 1.49
C ARG A 175 4.52 17.06 0.23
N VAL A 176 5.62 16.38 -0.06
CA VAL A 176 5.75 15.54 -1.26
C VAL A 176 6.60 14.32 -0.98
N ILE A 177 6.27 13.23 -1.65
CA ILE A 177 7.08 12.01 -1.72
C ILE A 177 7.02 11.49 -3.16
N SER A 178 8.14 11.05 -3.73
CA SER A 178 8.09 10.41 -5.03
C SER A 178 7.44 9.03 -4.94
N LYS A 179 6.81 8.58 -6.03
CA LYS A 179 6.27 7.22 -6.10
C LYS A 179 7.34 6.16 -5.86
N HIS A 180 8.56 6.45 -6.27
CA HIS A 180 9.70 5.54 -6.09
C HIS A 180 10.18 5.48 -4.64
N ASP A 181 10.27 6.61 -3.97
CA ASP A 181 10.61 6.66 -2.54
C ASP A 181 9.49 6.05 -1.69
N LEU A 182 8.23 6.28 -2.07
CA LEU A 182 7.10 5.65 -1.39
C LEU A 182 7.17 4.12 -1.52
N GLY A 183 7.42 3.60 -2.71
CA GLY A 183 7.61 2.16 -2.93
C GLY A 183 8.77 1.61 -2.13
N HIS A 184 9.88 2.34 -2.07
CA HIS A 184 11.04 1.99 -1.27
C HIS A 184 10.68 1.87 0.23
N LEU A 185 9.92 2.82 0.76
CA LEU A 185 9.48 2.77 2.15
C LEU A 185 8.54 1.59 2.42
N MET A 186 7.60 1.31 1.50
CA MET A 186 6.70 0.16 1.64
C MET A 186 7.50 -1.14 1.83
N LEU A 187 8.56 -1.33 1.04
CA LEU A 187 9.43 -2.49 1.14
C LEU A 187 10.32 -2.46 2.39
N ARG A 188 10.83 -1.29 2.76
CA ARG A 188 11.64 -1.12 3.98
C ARG A 188 10.86 -1.54 5.22
N CYS A 189 9.57 -1.26 5.28
CA CYS A 189 8.72 -1.64 6.39
C CYS A 189 8.61 -3.16 6.58
N LEU A 190 8.93 -3.96 5.56
CA LEU A 190 8.97 -5.42 5.66
C LEU A 190 10.19 -5.94 6.43
N THR A 191 11.22 -5.13 6.56
CA THR A 191 12.52 -5.53 7.14
C THR A 191 12.70 -5.06 8.59
N THR A 192 11.74 -4.36 9.15
CA THR A 192 11.81 -3.81 10.50
C THR A 192 10.46 -3.92 11.21
N THR A 193 10.48 -4.01 12.53
CA THR A 193 9.29 -3.93 13.38
C THR A 193 9.10 -2.55 13.99
N GLU A 194 10.00 -1.60 13.68
CA GLU A 194 10.02 -0.27 14.27
C GLU A 194 8.69 0.48 14.13
N TYR A 195 8.02 0.29 12.99
CA TYR A 195 6.78 1.02 12.69
C TYR A 195 5.51 0.20 12.92
N ASP A 196 5.62 -1.03 13.41
CA ASP A 196 4.45 -1.90 13.62
C ASP A 196 3.48 -1.25 14.62
N GLY A 197 2.21 -1.17 14.23
CA GLY A 197 1.16 -0.56 15.03
C GLY A 197 1.11 0.97 14.94
N HIS A 198 1.84 1.56 14.02
CA HIS A 198 1.93 3.02 13.86
C HIS A 198 1.48 3.48 12.48
N SER A 199 1.12 4.76 12.39
CA SER A 199 1.07 5.48 11.13
C SER A 199 2.43 6.14 10.88
N ILE A 200 2.84 6.22 9.62
CA ILE A 200 4.09 6.89 9.23
C ILE A 200 3.85 7.80 8.03
N TYR A 201 4.52 8.94 8.05
CA TYR A 201 4.41 9.97 7.02
C TYR A 201 5.77 10.14 6.35
N PRO A 202 5.93 9.70 5.09
CA PRO A 202 7.17 9.91 4.35
C PRO A 202 7.14 11.27 3.64
N SER A 203 8.26 11.97 3.66
CA SER A 203 8.38 13.22 2.91
C SER A 203 9.83 13.53 2.57
N HIS A 204 10.03 14.29 1.50
CA HIS A 204 11.37 14.69 1.07
C HIS A 204 11.29 16.01 0.29
N GLN A 205 12.39 16.75 0.31
CA GLN A 205 12.55 17.94 -0.51
C GLN A 205 13.35 17.57 -1.76
N TYR A 206 12.65 17.46 -2.88
CA TYR A 206 13.29 17.18 -4.17
C TYR A 206 13.79 18.49 -4.79
N THR A 207 15.00 18.46 -5.31
CA THR A 207 15.65 19.63 -5.91
C THR A 207 15.67 19.58 -7.43
#